data_c84c2621401a29f569aaddcd0b8b0346
#
_entry.id   c84c2621401a29f569aaddcd0b8b0346
#
_cell.length_a   1.000
_cell.length_b   1.000
_cell.length_c   1.000
_cell.angle_alpha   90.00
_cell.angle_beta   90.00
_cell.angle_gamma   90.00
#
_symmetry.space_group_name_H-M   'P 1'
#
loop_
_entity.id
_entity.type
_entity.pdbx_description
1 polymer ?
#
loop_
_entity_poly.entity_id
_entity_poly.type
_entity_poly.pdbx_seq_one_letter_code
_entity_poly.pdbx_strand_id
1 'polypeptide(L)'
;MLPGVIVFHIAVTTVDDYVAKREPLQREHIARLQGLRANSILIGGGPALDGKTADLFYRLQHPWQVKPAMEEDPYWTGGVWTAYTPRSFSHFVEPWELVPVVLDGSRAATIVEGPVRDLDMAQIALVELRGAGKLAFGGVLEGGATIVVMTTADGDEAQAWIGEHGFWDPATLTTRPFLHVL
;
A
#
# COMPACT_ATOMS: atom_id res chain seq x y z
N MET A 1 -21.15 -19.91 -4.61
CA MET A 1 -20.18 -19.25 -3.72
C MET A 1 -19.69 -18.01 -4.47
N LEU A 2 -19.96 -16.81 -3.98
CA LEU A 2 -19.40 -15.60 -4.59
C LEU A 2 -17.89 -15.70 -4.47
N PRO A 3 -17.11 -15.41 -5.53
CA PRO A 3 -15.66 -15.38 -5.43
C PRO A 3 -15.26 -14.40 -4.33
N GLY A 4 -14.44 -14.87 -3.40
CA GLY A 4 -13.91 -14.01 -2.34
C GLY A 4 -13.07 -12.90 -2.95
N VAL A 5 -13.19 -11.71 -2.41
CA VAL A 5 -12.34 -10.58 -2.80
C VAL A 5 -10.92 -10.84 -2.29
N ILE A 6 -9.94 -10.66 -3.15
CA ILE A 6 -8.51 -10.79 -2.83
C ILE A 6 -7.90 -9.39 -2.77
N VAL A 7 -7.25 -9.08 -1.67
CA VAL A 7 -6.47 -7.83 -1.56
C VAL A 7 -5.04 -8.09 -1.97
N PHE A 8 -4.50 -7.21 -2.81
CA PHE A 8 -3.12 -7.23 -3.27
C PHE A 8 -2.40 -5.95 -2.85
N HIS A 9 -1.18 -6.14 -2.36
CA HIS A 9 -0.16 -5.10 -2.39
C HIS A 9 0.64 -5.25 -3.68
N ILE A 10 0.86 -4.14 -4.39
CA ILE A 10 1.65 -4.11 -5.61
C ILE A 10 2.80 -3.13 -5.42
N ALA A 11 4.01 -3.67 -5.33
CA ALA A 11 5.23 -2.87 -5.34
C ALA A 11 5.58 -2.51 -6.78
N VAL A 12 5.78 -1.24 -7.06
CA VAL A 12 6.08 -0.71 -8.39
C VAL A 12 7.48 -0.11 -8.41
N THR A 13 8.23 -0.37 -9.47
CA THR A 13 9.49 0.32 -9.79
C THR A 13 9.22 1.36 -10.86
N THR A 14 9.78 2.55 -10.69
CA THR A 14 9.66 3.65 -11.63
C THR A 14 10.96 3.84 -12.44
N VAL A 15 10.86 4.62 -13.50
CA VAL A 15 12.01 5.04 -14.29
C VAL A 15 12.83 6.11 -13.54
N ASP A 16 14.13 6.23 -13.84
CA ASP A 16 15.03 7.14 -13.13
C ASP A 16 14.62 8.63 -13.26
N ASP A 17 14.10 9.04 -14.41
CA ASP A 17 13.58 10.39 -14.68
C ASP A 17 12.08 10.54 -14.36
N TYR A 18 11.62 9.87 -13.32
CA TYR A 18 10.23 9.74 -12.91
C TYR A 18 9.45 11.06 -12.94
N VAL A 19 10.00 12.14 -12.37
CA VAL A 19 9.30 13.42 -12.24
C VAL A 19 8.99 14.02 -13.62
N ALA A 20 9.99 14.05 -14.51
CA ALA A 20 9.82 14.60 -15.85
C ALA A 20 8.89 13.73 -16.71
N LYS A 21 9.02 12.41 -16.59
CA LYS A 21 8.27 11.48 -17.44
C LYS A 21 6.80 11.36 -17.05
N ARG A 22 6.47 11.48 -15.75
CA ARG A 22 5.10 11.43 -15.26
C ARG A 22 4.28 12.67 -15.59
N GLU A 23 4.90 13.84 -15.68
CA GLU A 23 4.23 15.14 -15.78
C GLU A 23 3.14 15.17 -16.85
N PRO A 24 3.38 14.79 -18.13
CA PRO A 24 2.35 14.82 -19.17
C PRO A 24 1.25 13.77 -18.96
N LEU A 25 1.49 12.73 -18.18
CA LEU A 25 0.57 11.60 -17.97
C LEU A 25 -0.18 11.67 -16.63
N GLN A 26 0.26 12.54 -15.73
CA GLN A 26 -0.22 12.58 -14.35
C GLN A 26 -1.73 12.77 -14.25
N ARG A 27 -2.30 13.65 -15.06
CA ARG A 27 -3.76 13.93 -15.04
C ARG A 27 -4.57 12.69 -15.37
N GLU A 28 -4.20 11.96 -16.42
CA GLU A 28 -4.92 10.76 -16.85
C GLU A 28 -4.73 9.62 -15.86
N HIS A 29 -3.52 9.45 -15.35
CA HIS A 29 -3.20 8.48 -14.31
C HIS A 29 -4.05 8.69 -13.05
N ILE A 30 -4.08 9.91 -12.50
CA ILE A 30 -4.85 10.23 -11.30
C ILE A 30 -6.36 10.06 -11.56
N ALA A 31 -6.87 10.49 -12.71
CA ALA A 31 -8.28 10.30 -13.06
C ALA A 31 -8.66 8.80 -13.12
N ARG A 32 -7.78 7.95 -13.66
CA ARG A 32 -7.98 6.50 -13.68
C ARG A 32 -8.00 5.92 -12.27
N LEU A 33 -7.02 6.27 -11.43
CA LEU A 33 -6.95 5.79 -10.05
C LEU A 33 -8.16 6.25 -9.21
N GLN A 34 -8.62 7.47 -9.40
CA GLN A 34 -9.85 7.98 -8.76
C GLN A 34 -11.07 7.16 -9.19
N GLY A 35 -11.17 6.79 -10.48
CA GLY A 35 -12.23 5.92 -10.97
C GLY A 35 -12.20 4.51 -10.36
N LEU A 36 -11.01 3.91 -10.26
CA LEU A 36 -10.82 2.61 -9.60
C LEU A 36 -11.19 2.68 -8.11
N ARG A 37 -10.84 3.77 -7.46
CA ARG A 37 -11.18 4.01 -6.06
C ARG A 37 -12.68 4.20 -5.85
N ALA A 38 -13.37 4.99 -6.70
CA ALA A 38 -14.81 5.18 -6.64
C ALA A 38 -15.58 3.85 -6.79
N ASN A 39 -15.00 2.89 -7.51
CA ASN A 39 -15.53 1.53 -7.66
C ASN A 39 -15.02 0.54 -6.58
N SER A 40 -14.37 1.03 -5.53
CA SER A 40 -13.81 0.23 -4.43
C SER A 40 -12.77 -0.82 -4.88
N ILE A 41 -12.13 -0.62 -6.02
CA ILE A 41 -11.07 -1.47 -6.55
C ILE A 41 -9.71 -1.07 -5.98
N LEU A 42 -9.39 0.24 -6.00
CA LEU A 42 -8.19 0.76 -5.37
C LEU A 42 -8.50 1.14 -3.91
N ILE A 43 -7.72 0.62 -2.97
CA ILE A 43 -7.83 0.91 -1.54
C ILE A 43 -7.03 2.16 -1.20
N GLY A 44 -5.79 2.21 -1.66
CA GLY A 44 -4.89 3.31 -1.42
C GLY A 44 -3.59 3.14 -2.18
N GLY A 45 -2.75 4.16 -2.13
CA GLY A 45 -1.46 4.09 -2.79
C GLY A 45 -0.75 5.43 -2.91
N GLY A 46 0.48 5.35 -3.35
CA GLY A 46 1.30 6.49 -3.64
C GLY A 46 2.78 6.17 -3.84
N PRO A 47 3.58 7.15 -4.24
CA PRO A 47 5.00 6.98 -4.45
C PRO A 47 5.79 7.03 -3.14
N ALA A 48 6.99 6.45 -3.14
CA ALA A 48 8.02 6.79 -2.17
C ALA A 48 8.48 8.25 -2.34
N LEU A 49 9.07 8.83 -1.29
CA LEU A 49 9.50 10.23 -1.32
C LEU A 49 10.54 10.51 -2.41
N ASP A 50 11.39 9.53 -2.72
CA ASP A 50 12.42 9.65 -3.76
C ASP A 50 11.90 9.40 -5.20
N GLY A 51 10.62 9.01 -5.32
CA GLY A 51 9.97 8.70 -6.58
C GLY A 51 10.43 7.45 -7.30
N LYS A 52 11.34 6.64 -6.71
CA LYS A 52 11.90 5.43 -7.36
C LYS A 52 10.98 4.22 -7.29
N THR A 53 10.06 4.23 -6.35
CA THR A 53 9.08 3.16 -6.16
C THR A 53 7.71 3.74 -5.86
N ALA A 54 6.68 2.92 -5.98
CA ALA A 54 5.34 3.21 -5.49
C ALA A 54 4.73 1.95 -4.89
N ASP A 55 3.83 2.13 -3.94
CA ASP A 55 3.07 1.06 -3.33
C ASP A 55 1.58 1.29 -3.60
N LEU A 56 0.91 0.28 -4.14
CA LEU A 56 -0.52 0.33 -4.47
C LEU A 56 -1.23 -0.85 -3.81
N PHE A 57 -2.46 -0.61 -3.36
CA PHE A 57 -3.26 -1.62 -2.68
C PHE A 57 -4.60 -1.76 -3.42
N TYR A 58 -4.84 -2.94 -3.98
CA TYR A 58 -6.01 -3.24 -4.80
C TYR A 58 -6.88 -4.32 -4.19
N ARG A 59 -8.18 -4.18 -4.39
CA ARG A 59 -9.19 -5.19 -4.08
C ARG A 59 -9.71 -5.77 -5.39
N LEU A 60 -9.35 -7.03 -5.70
CA LEU A 60 -9.67 -7.71 -6.95
C LEU A 60 -10.44 -9.00 -6.68
N GLN A 61 -11.21 -9.46 -7.66
CA GLN A 61 -11.95 -10.71 -7.56
C GLN A 61 -11.09 -11.93 -7.98
N HIS A 62 -10.11 -11.69 -8.85
CA HIS A 62 -9.25 -12.74 -9.40
C HIS A 62 -7.81 -12.25 -9.59
N PRO A 63 -6.80 -13.13 -9.39
CA PRO A 63 -5.39 -12.76 -9.58
C PRO A 63 -5.06 -12.24 -10.99
N TRP A 64 -5.73 -12.74 -12.04
CA TRP A 64 -5.48 -12.28 -13.41
C TRP A 64 -5.87 -10.81 -13.64
N GLN A 65 -6.69 -10.21 -12.78
CA GLN A 65 -7.06 -8.79 -12.86
C GLN A 65 -5.93 -7.84 -12.47
N VAL A 66 -4.88 -8.33 -11.82
CA VAL A 66 -3.67 -7.53 -11.53
C VAL A 66 -3.08 -6.97 -12.82
N LYS A 67 -2.97 -7.81 -13.85
CA LYS A 67 -2.37 -7.39 -15.12
C LYS A 67 -3.12 -6.20 -15.76
N PRO A 68 -4.41 -6.26 -16.08
CA PRO A 68 -5.12 -5.09 -16.61
C PRO A 68 -5.16 -3.91 -15.64
N ALA A 69 -5.22 -4.13 -14.31
CA ALA A 69 -5.18 -3.05 -13.34
C ALA A 69 -3.89 -2.23 -13.45
N MET A 70 -2.77 -2.87 -13.74
CA MET A 70 -1.45 -2.24 -13.86
C MET A 70 -1.13 -1.79 -15.29
N GLU A 71 -1.31 -2.67 -16.27
CA GLU A 71 -0.80 -2.46 -17.64
C GLU A 71 -1.68 -1.57 -18.51
N GLU A 72 -2.92 -1.30 -18.11
CA GLU A 72 -3.78 -0.29 -18.74
C GLU A 72 -3.58 1.12 -18.17
N ASP A 73 -2.72 1.27 -17.16
CA ASP A 73 -2.46 2.57 -16.55
C ASP A 73 -1.59 3.44 -17.46
N PRO A 74 -1.88 4.76 -17.60
CA PRO A 74 -1.05 5.69 -18.38
C PRO A 74 0.42 5.71 -17.96
N TYR A 75 0.72 5.46 -16.68
CA TYR A 75 2.10 5.37 -16.22
C TYR A 75 2.82 4.11 -16.70
N TRP A 76 2.11 3.01 -16.88
CA TRP A 76 2.69 1.80 -17.48
C TRP A 76 2.89 1.98 -18.98
N THR A 77 1.83 2.36 -19.70
CA THR A 77 1.87 2.53 -21.16
C THR A 77 2.84 3.62 -21.61
N GLY A 78 3.03 4.65 -20.79
CA GLY A 78 3.99 5.73 -21.00
C GLY A 78 5.40 5.43 -20.47
N GLY A 79 5.64 4.27 -19.88
CA GLY A 79 6.96 3.83 -19.39
C GLY A 79 7.45 4.60 -18.16
N VAL A 80 6.55 5.18 -17.36
CA VAL A 80 6.87 5.74 -16.03
C VAL A 80 7.07 4.61 -15.04
N TRP A 81 6.22 3.60 -15.06
CA TRP A 81 6.37 2.35 -14.36
C TRP A 81 7.11 1.34 -15.22
N THR A 82 8.14 0.71 -14.69
CA THR A 82 9.04 -0.20 -15.42
C THR A 82 8.90 -1.65 -14.99
N ALA A 83 8.45 -1.88 -13.76
CA ALA A 83 8.18 -3.22 -13.23
C ALA A 83 7.16 -3.13 -12.10
N TYR A 84 6.48 -4.25 -11.82
CA TYR A 84 5.62 -4.39 -10.63
C TYR A 84 5.66 -5.82 -10.11
N THR A 85 5.45 -5.94 -8.78
CA THR A 85 5.39 -7.25 -8.10
C THR A 85 4.15 -7.28 -7.21
N PRO A 86 3.14 -8.13 -7.54
CA PRO A 86 1.97 -8.31 -6.72
C PRO A 86 2.21 -9.31 -5.59
N ARG A 87 1.63 -9.03 -4.42
CA ARG A 87 1.60 -9.94 -3.27
C ARG A 87 0.19 -9.92 -2.67
N SER A 88 -0.40 -11.10 -2.47
CA SER A 88 -1.74 -11.22 -1.89
C SER A 88 -1.72 -11.23 -0.37
N PHE A 89 -2.79 -10.72 0.23
CA PHE A 89 -3.00 -10.78 1.67
C PHE A 89 -3.80 -12.02 2.07
N SER A 90 -3.36 -12.70 3.12
CA SER A 90 -4.15 -13.74 3.81
C SER A 90 -5.12 -13.12 4.82
N HIS A 91 -4.75 -11.99 5.41
CA HIS A 91 -5.59 -11.17 6.28
C HIS A 91 -5.33 -9.70 5.99
N PHE A 92 -6.40 -8.92 5.87
CA PHE A 92 -6.32 -7.49 5.59
C PHE A 92 -7.22 -6.69 6.54
N VAL A 93 -6.66 -5.65 7.13
CA VAL A 93 -7.39 -4.67 7.94
C VAL A 93 -7.71 -3.48 7.05
N GLU A 94 -8.99 -3.35 6.72
CA GLU A 94 -9.51 -2.28 5.86
C GLU A 94 -9.38 -0.90 6.54
N PRO A 95 -9.20 0.19 5.78
CA PRO A 95 -9.31 1.53 6.34
C PRO A 95 -10.74 1.77 6.85
N TRP A 96 -10.89 2.64 7.87
CA TRP A 96 -12.22 3.04 8.33
C TRP A 96 -13.03 3.74 7.24
N GLU A 97 -12.37 4.61 6.51
CA GLU A 97 -12.93 5.36 5.40
C GLU A 97 -11.85 5.64 4.34
N LEU A 98 -12.27 5.88 3.12
CA LEU A 98 -11.35 6.30 2.07
C LEU A 98 -11.02 7.78 2.27
N VAL A 99 -9.74 8.06 2.50
CA VAL A 99 -9.26 9.44 2.65
C VAL A 99 -9.34 10.21 1.32
N PRO A 100 -9.52 11.53 1.31
CA PRO A 100 -9.49 12.33 0.08
C PRO A 100 -8.15 12.18 -0.68
N VAL A 101 -8.18 12.34 -2.00
CA VAL A 101 -6.95 12.38 -2.82
C VAL A 101 -6.16 13.64 -2.47
N VAL A 102 -4.88 13.48 -2.14
CA VAL A 102 -3.96 14.57 -1.78
C VAL A 102 -2.70 14.45 -2.61
N LEU A 103 -2.43 15.45 -3.43
CA LEU A 103 -1.32 15.48 -4.39
C LEU A 103 -0.16 16.40 -3.96
N ASP A 104 -0.32 17.14 -2.88
CA ASP A 104 0.65 18.15 -2.41
C ASP A 104 1.75 17.59 -1.48
N GLY A 105 1.73 16.27 -1.25
CA GLY A 105 2.70 15.60 -0.37
C GLY A 105 2.46 15.81 1.12
N SER A 106 1.36 16.46 1.52
CA SER A 106 1.07 16.73 2.94
C SER A 106 0.71 15.50 3.76
N ARG A 107 0.26 14.42 3.09
CA ARG A 107 -0.05 13.16 3.77
C ARG A 107 1.11 12.18 3.64
N ALA A 108 2.16 12.40 4.42
CA ALA A 108 3.22 11.44 4.58
C ALA A 108 2.83 10.36 5.60
N ALA A 109 3.20 9.14 5.32
CA ALA A 109 2.97 7.95 6.14
C ALA A 109 4.21 7.06 6.10
N THR A 110 4.21 5.98 6.88
CA THR A 110 5.29 4.99 6.86
C THR A 110 4.73 3.61 6.55
N ILE A 111 5.33 2.92 5.60
CA ILE A 111 5.09 1.48 5.43
C ILE A 111 6.05 0.74 6.35
N VAL A 112 5.49 -0.16 7.17
CA VAL A 112 6.25 -1.12 7.98
C VAL A 112 6.04 -2.51 7.41
N GLU A 113 7.14 -3.23 7.18
CA GLU A 113 7.10 -4.59 6.63
C GLU A 113 8.04 -5.51 7.40
N GLY A 114 7.60 -6.74 7.66
CA GLY A 114 8.43 -7.77 8.28
C GLY A 114 7.67 -9.03 8.69
N PRO A 115 8.40 -10.07 9.09
CA PRO A 115 7.82 -11.34 9.50
C PRO A 115 7.07 -11.23 10.82
N VAL A 116 6.09 -12.10 11.00
CA VAL A 116 5.26 -12.22 12.21
C VAL A 116 5.66 -13.48 12.98
N ARG A 117 5.74 -13.39 14.30
CA ARG A 117 5.99 -14.52 15.21
C ARG A 117 4.72 -15.28 15.56
N ASP A 118 3.62 -14.57 15.73
CA ASP A 118 2.31 -15.10 16.07
C ASP A 118 1.25 -14.46 15.16
N LEU A 119 0.77 -15.25 14.20
CA LEU A 119 -0.12 -14.77 13.15
C LEU A 119 -1.49 -14.37 13.69
N ASP A 120 -2.06 -15.17 14.60
CA ASP A 120 -3.41 -14.94 15.11
C ASP A 120 -3.44 -13.67 15.99
N MET A 121 -2.44 -13.52 16.83
CA MET A 121 -2.32 -12.34 17.70
C MET A 121 -1.95 -11.09 16.91
N ALA A 122 -1.13 -11.22 15.86
CA ALA A 122 -0.81 -10.10 14.99
C ALA A 122 -2.05 -9.54 14.28
N GLN A 123 -2.96 -10.39 13.82
CA GLN A 123 -4.21 -9.94 13.21
C GLN A 123 -5.05 -9.09 14.19
N ILE A 124 -5.13 -9.51 15.45
CA ILE A 124 -5.84 -8.76 16.51
C ILE A 124 -5.14 -7.42 16.75
N ALA A 125 -3.82 -7.44 16.92
CA ALA A 125 -3.03 -6.23 17.15
C ALA A 125 -3.17 -5.19 16.03
N LEU A 126 -3.24 -5.62 14.77
CA LEU A 126 -3.46 -4.70 13.63
C LEU A 126 -4.84 -4.02 13.71
N VAL A 127 -5.87 -4.74 14.14
CA VAL A 127 -7.21 -4.15 14.36
C VAL A 127 -7.18 -3.13 15.50
N GLU A 128 -6.47 -3.43 16.58
CA GLU A 128 -6.28 -2.51 17.72
C GLU A 128 -5.50 -1.25 17.31
N LEU A 129 -4.42 -1.39 16.56
CA LEU A 129 -3.64 -0.26 16.01
C LEU A 129 -4.50 0.63 15.11
N ARG A 130 -5.38 0.04 14.28
CA ARG A 130 -6.32 0.83 13.50
C ARG A 130 -7.32 1.56 14.40
N GLY A 131 -7.87 0.88 15.40
CA GLY A 131 -8.78 1.47 16.39
C GLY A 131 -8.16 2.64 17.16
N ALA A 132 -6.85 2.59 17.40
CA ALA A 132 -6.08 3.66 18.02
C ALA A 132 -5.67 4.79 17.05
N GLY A 133 -6.02 4.70 15.76
CA GLY A 133 -5.65 5.67 14.74
C GLY A 133 -4.18 5.60 14.29
N LYS A 134 -3.45 4.58 14.71
CA LYS A 134 -2.04 4.35 14.39
C LYS A 134 -1.82 3.65 13.05
N LEU A 135 -2.76 2.80 12.63
CA LEU A 135 -2.77 2.07 11.38
C LEU A 135 -3.82 2.66 10.42
N ALA A 136 -3.42 3.01 9.21
CA ALA A 136 -4.37 3.38 8.16
C ALA A 136 -5.04 2.14 7.56
N PHE A 137 -4.25 1.19 7.11
CA PHE A 137 -4.66 -0.13 6.59
C PHE A 137 -3.44 -1.03 6.39
N GLY A 138 -3.69 -2.28 6.03
CA GLY A 138 -2.65 -3.27 5.76
C GLY A 138 -2.97 -4.61 6.40
N GLY A 139 -2.01 -5.52 6.43
CA GLY A 139 -2.30 -6.83 6.96
C GLY A 139 -1.16 -7.81 6.83
N VAL A 140 -1.52 -9.09 6.86
CA VAL A 140 -0.59 -10.22 6.73
C VAL A 140 -0.67 -10.76 5.30
N LEU A 141 0.47 -10.84 4.65
CA LEU A 141 0.63 -11.43 3.32
C LEU A 141 0.53 -12.96 3.39
N GLU A 142 0.15 -13.58 2.27
CA GLU A 142 0.41 -15.01 2.08
C GLU A 142 1.93 -15.27 2.23
N GLY A 143 2.29 -16.17 3.14
CA GLY A 143 3.69 -16.37 3.51
C GLY A 143 4.09 -15.80 4.87
N GLY A 144 3.18 -15.08 5.56
CA GLY A 144 3.32 -14.75 6.99
C GLY A 144 4.09 -13.47 7.31
N ALA A 145 4.44 -12.66 6.32
CA ALA A 145 4.95 -11.30 6.56
C ALA A 145 3.81 -10.29 6.64
N THR A 146 3.95 -9.23 7.43
CA THR A 146 3.05 -8.09 7.40
C THR A 146 3.54 -7.02 6.44
N ILE A 147 2.60 -6.29 5.85
CA ILE A 147 2.83 -5.00 5.23
C ILE A 147 1.69 -4.07 5.63
N VAL A 148 2.03 -2.97 6.26
CA VAL A 148 1.06 -2.05 6.85
C VAL A 148 1.43 -0.59 6.58
N VAL A 149 0.42 0.24 6.41
CA VAL A 149 0.57 1.70 6.27
C VAL A 149 0.22 2.34 7.60
N MET A 150 1.24 2.88 8.26
CA MET A 150 1.12 3.58 9.53
C MET A 150 0.82 5.06 9.29
N THR A 151 0.06 5.67 10.21
CA THR A 151 -0.42 7.05 10.05
C THR A 151 0.64 8.12 10.38
N THR A 152 1.82 7.71 10.84
CA THR A 152 2.95 8.62 11.10
C THR A 152 3.94 8.61 9.93
N ALA A 153 4.60 9.75 9.71
CA ALA A 153 5.72 9.88 8.77
C ALA A 153 7.07 9.46 9.39
N ASP A 154 7.11 9.29 10.71
CA ASP A 154 8.31 8.89 11.45
C ASP A 154 8.42 7.38 11.47
N GLY A 155 9.48 6.86 10.84
CA GLY A 155 9.74 5.43 10.73
C GLY A 155 10.03 4.76 12.07
N ASP A 156 10.73 5.43 12.97
CA ASP A 156 11.05 4.91 14.31
C ASP A 156 9.79 4.83 15.18
N GLU A 157 8.94 5.85 15.11
CA GLU A 157 7.65 5.84 15.78
C GLU A 157 6.73 4.74 15.23
N ALA A 158 6.66 4.58 13.91
CA ALA A 158 5.88 3.54 13.27
C ALA A 158 6.33 2.13 13.71
N GLN A 159 7.64 1.91 13.76
CA GLN A 159 8.23 0.65 14.22
C GLN A 159 7.97 0.41 15.71
N ALA A 160 8.05 1.45 16.55
CA ALA A 160 7.73 1.35 17.96
C ALA A 160 6.28 0.95 18.19
N TRP A 161 5.32 1.58 17.49
CA TRP A 161 3.90 1.25 17.64
C TRP A 161 3.59 -0.22 17.35
N ILE A 162 4.17 -0.79 16.28
CA ILE A 162 3.93 -2.20 15.94
C ILE A 162 4.69 -3.13 16.90
N GLY A 163 5.86 -2.71 17.36
CA GLY A 163 6.71 -3.46 18.29
C GLY A 163 6.12 -3.58 19.70
N GLU A 164 5.29 -2.62 20.17
CA GLU A 164 4.64 -2.64 21.49
C GLU A 164 3.82 -3.92 21.73
N HIS A 165 3.30 -4.54 20.69
CA HIS A 165 2.50 -5.76 20.78
C HIS A 165 3.31 -7.06 20.97
N GLY A 166 4.63 -7.04 20.73
CA GLY A 166 5.51 -8.19 20.94
C GLY A 166 5.38 -9.36 19.96
N PHE A 167 4.51 -9.23 18.95
CA PHE A 167 4.28 -10.29 17.93
C PHE A 167 5.19 -10.17 16.73
N TRP A 168 5.99 -9.12 16.67
CA TRP A 168 7.03 -8.87 15.68
C TRP A 168 8.39 -8.80 16.35
N ASP A 169 9.43 -9.08 15.58
CA ASP A 169 10.80 -8.79 15.99
C ASP A 169 11.20 -7.42 15.42
N PRO A 170 11.38 -6.39 16.27
CA PRO A 170 11.75 -5.07 15.78
C PRO A 170 13.02 -5.05 14.92
N ALA A 171 13.96 -5.97 15.19
CA ALA A 171 15.21 -6.07 14.42
C ALA A 171 15.00 -6.58 12.97
N THR A 172 13.86 -7.20 12.68
CA THR A 172 13.51 -7.72 11.36
C THR A 172 12.52 -6.86 10.61
N LEU A 173 11.97 -5.82 11.26
CA LEU A 173 11.08 -4.86 10.63
C LEU A 173 11.87 -3.88 9.77
N THR A 174 11.34 -3.61 8.60
CA THR A 174 11.82 -2.54 7.71
C THR A 174 10.77 -1.45 7.63
N THR A 175 11.23 -0.20 7.59
CA THR A 175 10.38 0.96 7.41
C THR A 175 10.74 1.69 6.13
N ARG A 176 9.76 2.22 5.43
CA ARG A 176 9.99 3.11 4.30
C ARG A 176 8.97 4.24 4.26
N PRO A 177 9.43 5.47 3.93
CA PRO A 177 8.53 6.61 3.81
C PRO A 177 7.61 6.44 2.60
N PHE A 178 6.39 6.93 2.72
CA PHE A 178 5.33 6.74 1.75
C PHE A 178 4.45 7.99 1.67
N LEU A 179 4.21 8.48 0.47
CA LEU A 179 3.22 9.53 0.24
C LEU A 179 1.86 8.88 -0.01
N HIS A 180 0.99 8.93 0.98
CA HIS A 180 -0.37 8.41 0.87
C HIS A 180 -1.24 9.38 0.06
N VAL A 181 -1.17 9.25 -1.26
CA VAL A 181 -1.86 10.12 -2.22
C VAL A 181 -3.34 9.78 -2.33
N LEU A 182 -3.66 8.49 -2.29
CA LEU A 182 -4.99 7.91 -2.55
C LEU A 182 -5.47 7.12 -1.37
#